data_173a8b5f70011fd3f1d7713a078387af
#
_entry.id   173a8b5f70011fd3f1d7713a078387af
#
_cell.length_a   1.000
_cell.length_b   1.000
_cell.length_c   1.000
_cell.angle_alpha   90.00
_cell.angle_beta   90.00
_cell.angle_gamma   90.00
#
_symmetry.space_group_name_H-M   'P 1'
#
loop_
_entity.id
_entity.type
_entity.pdbx_description
1 polymer ?
#
loop_
_entity_poly.entity_id
_entity_poly.type
_entity_poly.pdbx_seq_one_letter_code
_entity_poly.pdbx_strand_id
1 'polypeptide(L)'
;MLAHPMDDAHARIDAENQLILRLNEAMSFRNVKEMRKLVEEYRRLDPADNDASQAGYTVIADCIDHPGDVTLAAAHQFYDTQRHSPLRRFVRRICFENTN
;
A
#
# COMPACT_ATOMS: atom_id res chain seq x y z
N MET A 1 17.40 -10.45 -30.45
CA MET A 1 17.92 -10.79 -29.14
C MET A 1 16.77 -11.18 -28.23
N LEU A 2 16.91 -12.31 -27.58
CA LEU A 2 15.83 -12.81 -26.73
C LEU A 2 15.97 -12.25 -25.31
N ALA A 3 14.86 -11.80 -24.72
CA ALA A 3 14.85 -11.38 -23.35
C ALA A 3 15.08 -12.59 -22.44
N HIS A 4 15.93 -12.43 -21.45
CA HIS A 4 16.14 -13.44 -20.44
C HIS A 4 15.02 -13.39 -19.40
N PRO A 5 14.65 -14.54 -18.79
CA PRO A 5 13.68 -14.53 -17.70
C PRO A 5 14.09 -13.59 -16.56
N MET A 6 15.39 -13.43 -16.32
CA MET A 6 15.89 -12.52 -15.32
C MET A 6 15.60 -11.05 -15.66
N ASP A 7 15.63 -10.71 -16.94
CA ASP A 7 15.31 -9.34 -17.38
C ASP A 7 13.84 -9.03 -17.14
N ASP A 8 12.96 -10.00 -17.37
CA ASP A 8 11.53 -9.83 -17.07
C ASP A 8 11.27 -9.68 -15.58
N ALA A 9 11.98 -10.46 -14.77
CA ALA A 9 11.89 -10.36 -13.31
C ALA A 9 12.38 -9.00 -12.83
N HIS A 10 13.49 -8.52 -13.36
CA HIS A 10 14.03 -7.19 -13.01
C HIS A 10 13.08 -6.08 -13.44
N ALA A 11 12.49 -6.18 -14.63
CA ALA A 11 11.53 -5.19 -15.10
C ALA A 11 10.32 -5.13 -14.18
N ARG A 12 9.83 -6.28 -13.69
CA ARG A 12 8.70 -6.32 -12.78
C ARG A 12 9.07 -5.70 -11.42
N ILE A 13 10.25 -6.01 -10.89
CA ILE A 13 10.72 -5.43 -9.63
C ILE A 13 10.84 -3.92 -9.76
N ASP A 14 11.39 -3.43 -10.87
CA ASP A 14 11.49 -1.99 -11.09
C ASP A 14 10.11 -1.33 -11.16
N ALA A 15 9.16 -1.98 -11.85
CA ALA A 15 7.79 -1.47 -11.94
C ALA A 15 7.12 -1.42 -10.55
N GLU A 16 7.31 -2.46 -9.73
CA GLU A 16 6.80 -2.48 -8.37
C GLU A 16 7.41 -1.35 -7.53
N ASN A 17 8.72 -1.15 -7.63
CA ASN A 17 9.40 -0.10 -6.89
C ASN A 17 8.90 1.28 -7.30
N GLN A 18 8.66 1.49 -8.59
CA GLN A 18 8.11 2.76 -9.07
C GLN A 18 6.70 3.00 -8.51
N LEU A 19 5.87 1.96 -8.47
CA LEU A 19 4.54 2.07 -7.92
C LEU A 19 4.59 2.39 -6.42
N ILE A 20 5.50 1.76 -5.68
CA ILE A 20 5.65 2.02 -4.25
C ILE A 20 6.08 3.47 -4.01
N LEU A 21 7.02 3.97 -4.80
CA LEU A 21 7.44 5.37 -4.68
C LEU A 21 6.27 6.32 -4.93
N ARG A 22 5.49 6.05 -5.95
CA ARG A 22 4.32 6.87 -6.29
C ARG A 22 3.23 6.76 -5.22
N LEU A 23 3.03 5.56 -4.66
CA LEU A 23 2.08 5.35 -3.56
C LEU A 23 2.50 6.14 -2.33
N ASN A 24 3.78 6.10 -1.99
CA ASN A 24 4.30 6.85 -0.85
C ASN A 24 4.14 8.35 -1.04
N GLU A 25 4.34 8.84 -2.26
CA GLU A 25 4.12 10.24 -2.57
C GLU A 25 2.64 10.60 -2.44
N ALA A 26 1.76 9.81 -3.03
CA ALA A 26 0.31 10.05 -2.94
C ALA A 26 -0.16 10.01 -1.48
N MET A 27 0.39 9.08 -0.69
CA MET A 27 0.09 8.99 0.73
C MET A 27 0.54 10.25 1.48
N SER A 28 1.72 10.76 1.17
CA SER A 28 2.25 11.98 1.80
C SER A 28 1.36 13.18 1.53
N PHE A 29 0.75 13.25 0.36
CA PHE A 29 -0.17 14.32 -0.01
C PHE A 29 -1.62 14.01 0.34
N ARG A 30 -1.89 12.85 0.94
CA ARG A 30 -3.25 12.40 1.27
C ARG A 30 -4.14 12.31 0.03
N ASN A 31 -3.56 11.95 -1.09
CA ASN A 31 -4.28 11.85 -2.37
C ASN A 31 -4.88 10.45 -2.50
N VAL A 32 -6.05 10.26 -1.91
CA VAL A 32 -6.73 8.96 -1.84
C VAL A 32 -7.05 8.42 -3.23
N LYS A 33 -7.55 9.28 -4.10
CA LYS A 33 -7.90 8.87 -5.47
C LYS A 33 -6.69 8.27 -6.18
N GLU A 34 -5.55 8.93 -6.09
CA GLU A 34 -4.32 8.43 -6.70
C GLU A 34 -3.84 7.16 -6.01
N MET A 35 -3.95 7.07 -4.69
CA MET A 35 -3.58 5.87 -3.95
C MET A 35 -4.39 4.67 -4.44
N ARG A 36 -5.70 4.81 -4.58
CA ARG A 36 -6.56 3.72 -5.01
C ARG A 36 -6.25 3.27 -6.44
N LYS A 37 -5.96 4.22 -7.31
CA LYS A 37 -5.56 3.93 -8.68
C LYS A 37 -4.26 3.13 -8.72
N LEU A 38 -3.28 3.55 -7.93
CA LEU A 38 -1.98 2.90 -7.89
C LEU A 38 -2.05 1.52 -7.25
N VAL A 39 -2.92 1.32 -6.25
CA VAL A 39 -3.15 0.01 -5.66
C VAL A 39 -3.70 -0.96 -6.72
N GLU A 40 -4.60 -0.49 -7.59
CA GLU A 40 -5.12 -1.33 -8.67
C GLU A 40 -4.02 -1.71 -9.65
N GLU A 41 -3.14 -0.78 -9.99
CA GLU A 41 -1.99 -1.09 -10.85
C GLU A 41 -1.07 -2.11 -10.18
N TYR A 42 -0.83 -1.96 -8.89
CA TYR A 42 -0.01 -2.88 -8.12
C TYR A 42 -0.63 -4.28 -8.10
N ARG A 43 -1.95 -4.35 -7.94
CA ARG A 43 -2.67 -5.64 -7.92
C ARG A 43 -2.52 -6.39 -9.24
N ARG A 44 -2.53 -5.68 -10.35
CA ARG A 44 -2.32 -6.30 -11.66
C ARG A 44 -0.89 -6.82 -11.81
N LEU A 45 0.06 -6.12 -11.23
CA LEU A 45 1.47 -6.47 -11.32
C LEU A 45 1.84 -7.60 -10.38
N ASP A 46 1.28 -7.59 -9.18
CA ASP A 46 1.57 -8.59 -8.14
C ASP A 46 0.28 -9.00 -7.44
N PRO A 47 -0.51 -9.90 -8.05
CA PRO A 47 -1.78 -10.32 -7.46
C PRO A 47 -1.63 -11.10 -6.16
N ALA A 48 -0.47 -11.67 -5.89
CA ALA A 48 -0.25 -12.45 -4.66
C ALA A 48 -0.17 -11.58 -3.41
N ASP A 49 0.34 -10.34 -3.56
CA ASP A 49 0.47 -9.40 -2.43
C ASP A 49 1.14 -10.03 -1.22
N ASN A 50 2.28 -10.71 -1.44
CA ASN A 50 2.94 -11.52 -0.41
C ASN A 50 3.35 -10.74 0.83
N ASP A 51 3.64 -9.46 0.69
CA ASP A 51 4.03 -8.59 1.80
C ASP A 51 2.90 -7.69 2.29
N ALA A 52 1.68 -7.97 1.84
CA ALA A 52 0.47 -7.25 2.22
C ALA A 52 0.51 -5.74 1.92
N SER A 53 1.32 -5.33 0.93
CA SER A 53 1.46 -3.91 0.59
C SER A 53 0.14 -3.32 0.07
N GLN A 54 -0.57 -4.06 -0.78
CA GLN A 54 -1.85 -3.59 -1.32
C GLN A 54 -2.87 -3.40 -0.21
N ALA A 55 -2.95 -4.38 0.71
CA ALA A 55 -3.85 -4.28 1.85
C ALA A 55 -3.49 -3.09 2.74
N GLY A 56 -2.20 -2.88 2.97
CA GLY A 56 -1.74 -1.78 3.80
C GLY A 56 -2.07 -0.41 3.23
N TYR A 57 -1.81 -0.20 1.95
CA TYR A 57 -2.15 1.06 1.30
C TYR A 57 -3.65 1.28 1.23
N THR A 58 -4.43 0.21 1.05
CA THR A 58 -5.89 0.30 1.06
C THR A 58 -6.41 0.74 2.43
N VAL A 59 -5.89 0.14 3.50
CA VAL A 59 -6.26 0.53 4.86
C VAL A 59 -5.93 2.01 5.11
N ILE A 60 -4.75 2.45 4.70
CA ILE A 60 -4.33 3.83 4.86
C ILE A 60 -5.26 4.77 4.09
N ALA A 61 -5.58 4.43 2.85
CA ALA A 61 -6.49 5.23 2.03
C ALA A 61 -7.86 5.33 2.68
N ASP A 62 -8.36 4.21 3.21
CA ASP A 62 -9.65 4.21 3.90
C ASP A 62 -9.63 5.09 5.15
N CYS A 63 -8.55 5.06 5.91
CA CYS A 63 -8.42 5.91 7.09
C CYS A 63 -8.43 7.40 6.75
N ILE A 64 -7.85 7.77 5.62
CA ILE A 64 -7.85 9.16 5.15
C ILE A 64 -9.24 9.55 4.65
N ASP A 65 -9.88 8.68 3.90
CA ASP A 65 -11.13 8.95 3.18
C ASP A 65 -12.36 8.84 4.08
N HIS A 66 -12.37 7.80 4.92
CA HIS A 66 -13.55 7.48 5.75
C HIS A 66 -13.12 7.16 7.19
N PRO A 67 -12.55 8.13 7.92
CA PRO A 67 -12.16 7.87 9.32
C PRO A 67 -13.38 7.52 10.15
N GLY A 68 -13.28 6.45 10.94
CA GLY A 68 -14.39 5.98 11.77
C GLY A 68 -14.10 4.59 12.33
N ASP A 69 -15.10 4.02 13.00
CA ASP A 69 -14.93 2.75 13.72
C ASP A 69 -14.58 1.59 12.78
N VAL A 70 -15.18 1.56 11.60
CA VAL A 70 -14.94 0.47 10.64
C VAL A 70 -13.52 0.51 10.11
N THR A 71 -13.05 1.71 9.72
CA THR A 71 -11.69 1.85 9.22
C THR A 71 -10.67 1.64 10.34
N LEU A 72 -10.98 2.09 11.53
CA LEU A 72 -10.10 1.89 12.68
C LEU A 72 -9.96 0.41 13.01
N ALA A 73 -11.06 -0.35 12.95
CA ALA A 73 -11.02 -1.80 13.18
C ALA A 73 -10.16 -2.50 12.14
N ALA A 74 -10.31 -2.13 10.88
CA ALA A 74 -9.50 -2.68 9.79
C ALA A 74 -8.02 -2.34 9.99
N ALA A 75 -7.72 -1.13 10.43
CA ALA A 75 -6.37 -0.69 10.71
C ALA A 75 -5.74 -1.49 11.85
N HIS A 76 -6.47 -1.74 12.92
CA HIS A 76 -6.00 -2.57 14.02
C HIS A 76 -5.73 -4.00 13.56
N GLN A 77 -6.61 -4.56 12.76
CA GLN A 77 -6.43 -5.90 12.24
C GLN A 77 -5.14 -5.99 11.40
N PHE A 78 -4.93 -5.03 10.51
CA PHE A 78 -3.71 -4.99 9.70
C PHE A 78 -2.49 -4.86 10.62
N TYR A 79 -2.52 -3.91 11.54
CA TYR A 79 -1.40 -3.63 12.43
C TYR A 79 -1.02 -4.85 13.26
N ASP A 80 -2.01 -5.58 13.76
CA ASP A 80 -1.79 -6.72 14.64
C ASP A 80 -1.35 -7.98 13.88
N THR A 81 -1.82 -8.14 12.63
CA THR A 81 -1.54 -9.36 11.87
C THR A 81 -0.32 -9.23 10.95
N GLN A 82 -0.02 -8.02 10.47
CA GLN A 82 1.08 -7.80 9.53
C GLN A 82 2.29 -7.20 10.26
N ARG A 83 2.83 -7.97 11.19
CA ARG A 83 3.86 -7.47 12.11
C ARG A 83 5.17 -7.04 11.46
N HIS A 84 5.46 -7.58 10.28
CA HIS A 84 6.70 -7.27 9.57
C HIS A 84 6.50 -6.31 8.40
N SER A 85 5.28 -5.84 8.20
CA SER A 85 5.01 -4.91 7.11
C SER A 85 5.68 -3.56 7.37
N PRO A 86 6.40 -3.01 6.37
CA PRO A 86 6.95 -1.66 6.51
C PRO A 86 5.87 -0.58 6.59
N LEU A 87 4.62 -0.91 6.26
CA LEU A 87 3.52 0.05 6.30
C LEU A 87 2.90 0.18 7.70
N ARG A 88 3.28 -0.68 8.65
CA ARG A 88 2.74 -0.59 10.02
C ARG A 88 2.87 0.80 10.62
N ARG A 89 4.04 1.41 10.47
CA ARG A 89 4.29 2.75 11.03
C ARG A 89 3.39 3.81 10.39
N PHE A 90 3.08 3.66 9.11
CA PHE A 90 2.19 4.59 8.42
C PHE A 90 0.74 4.38 8.85
N VAL A 91 0.32 3.11 9.01
CA VAL A 91 -1.00 2.80 9.54
C VAL A 91 -1.15 3.42 10.93
N ARG A 92 -0.16 3.24 11.78
CA ARG A 92 -0.18 3.83 13.12
C ARG A 92 -0.29 5.36 13.05
N ARG A 93 0.54 5.99 12.24
CA ARG A 93 0.56 7.46 12.14
C ARG A 93 -0.75 8.01 11.60
N ILE A 94 -1.26 7.39 10.55
CA ILE A 94 -2.42 7.94 9.84
C ILE A 94 -3.73 7.51 10.48
N CYS A 95 -3.82 6.24 10.89
CA CYS A 95 -5.06 5.70 11.40
C CYS A 95 -5.23 5.90 12.91
N PHE A 96 -4.15 5.81 13.68
CA PHE A 96 -4.24 5.86 15.15
C PHE A 96 -3.87 7.21 15.74
N GLU A 97 -2.82 7.85 15.22
CA GLU A 97 -2.29 9.08 15.81
C GLU A 97 -2.91 10.35 15.24
N ASN A 98 -3.51 10.24 14.06
CA ASN A 98 -4.10 11.38 13.37
C ASN A 98 -5.60 11.51 13.69
N THR A 99 -5.98 11.20 14.90
CA THR A 99 -7.36 11.27 15.33
C THR A 99 -7.56 12.50 16.19
N ASN A 100 -8.23 13.48 15.65
CA ASN A 100 -8.66 14.63 16.44
C ASN A 100 -10.12 14.85 16.28
#